data_208fbd1340b4cb97e197db1fec12aace
#
_entry.id   208fbd1340b4cb97e197db1fec12aace
#
_cell.length_a   1.000
_cell.length_b   1.000
_cell.length_c   1.000
_cell.angle_alpha   90.00
_cell.angle_beta   90.00
_cell.angle_gamma   90.00
#
_symmetry.space_group_name_H-M   'P 1'
#
loop_
_entity.id
_entity.type
_entity.pdbx_description
1 polymer ?
#
loop_
_entity_poly.entity_id
_entity_poly.type
_entity_poly.pdbx_seq_one_letter_code
_entity_poly.pdbx_strand_id
1 'polypeptide(L)'
;MKTSCTIAPNKEMKKSLISCFVLFTAIIFAQNIYGQLPENRMERFQTQKIAFFTDKLELTPAEAEKFWPVYNDYTSRKDKLDEEIRSIMRFVARNSDNMSDKEIKESTDNYIRLQEESHRLFLDYHNKYQQILPPGKVMKIYITENQFKAVLLNQIRENRPARAPVRR
;
A
#
# COMPACT_ATOMS: atom_id res chain seq x y z
N MET A 1 31.63 -40.35 -56.11
CA MET A 1 32.53 -39.33 -55.58
C MET A 1 31.71 -38.28 -54.87
N LYS A 2 31.71 -38.25 -53.52
CA LYS A 2 31.05 -37.24 -52.69
C LYS A 2 32.13 -36.39 -52.08
N THR A 3 32.25 -35.15 -52.53
CA THR A 3 33.15 -34.16 -51.96
C THR A 3 32.41 -33.45 -50.84
N SER A 4 32.76 -33.75 -49.59
CA SER A 4 32.32 -32.98 -48.40
C SER A 4 33.17 -31.74 -48.29
N CYS A 5 32.56 -30.59 -48.51
CA CYS A 5 33.19 -29.29 -48.29
C CYS A 5 32.95 -28.90 -46.83
N THR A 6 33.93 -29.10 -45.95
CA THR A 6 33.90 -28.66 -44.56
C THR A 6 34.42 -27.21 -44.51
N ILE A 7 33.51 -26.25 -44.39
CA ILE A 7 33.85 -24.84 -44.20
C ILE A 7 34.25 -24.63 -42.74
N ALA A 8 35.55 -24.40 -42.48
CA ALA A 8 36.06 -24.03 -41.18
C ALA A 8 35.57 -22.61 -40.79
N PRO A 9 35.04 -22.36 -39.58
CA PRO A 9 34.58 -21.03 -39.21
C PRO A 9 35.74 -20.05 -39.09
N ASN A 10 35.62 -18.93 -39.80
CA ASN A 10 36.62 -17.85 -39.85
C ASN A 10 36.82 -17.24 -38.44
N LYS A 11 38.08 -16.88 -38.10
CA LYS A 11 38.53 -16.33 -36.82
C LYS A 11 37.75 -15.08 -36.40
N GLU A 12 37.29 -14.28 -37.37
CA GLU A 12 36.44 -13.08 -37.13
C GLU A 12 35.02 -13.45 -36.74
N MET A 13 34.45 -14.54 -37.28
CA MET A 13 33.14 -15.03 -36.93
C MET A 13 33.07 -15.56 -35.48
N LYS A 14 34.17 -16.16 -35.00
CA LYS A 14 34.30 -16.62 -33.60
C LYS A 14 34.35 -15.45 -32.63
N LYS A 15 35.02 -14.35 -32.96
CA LYS A 15 35.08 -13.14 -32.14
C LYS A 15 33.69 -12.46 -32.03
N SER A 16 32.95 -12.41 -33.14
CA SER A 16 31.58 -11.85 -33.16
C SER A 16 30.61 -12.69 -32.32
N LEU A 17 30.67 -14.02 -32.39
CA LEU A 17 29.86 -14.92 -31.58
C LEU A 17 30.17 -14.80 -30.09
N ILE A 18 31.44 -14.68 -29.70
CA ILE A 18 31.84 -14.47 -28.30
C ILE A 18 31.36 -13.11 -27.80
N SER A 19 31.46 -12.05 -28.63
CA SER A 19 30.95 -10.72 -28.26
C SER A 19 29.43 -10.70 -28.06
N CYS A 20 28.64 -11.35 -28.92
CA CYS A 20 27.19 -11.49 -28.76
C CYS A 20 26.83 -12.30 -27.52
N PHE A 21 27.60 -13.35 -27.19
CA PHE A 21 27.33 -14.16 -26.00
C PHE A 21 27.61 -13.39 -24.70
N VAL A 22 28.67 -12.57 -24.66
CA VAL A 22 28.97 -11.71 -23.51
C VAL A 22 27.91 -10.62 -23.32
N LEU A 23 27.42 -10.02 -24.42
CA LEU A 23 26.34 -9.04 -24.36
C LEU A 23 25.04 -9.68 -23.89
N PHE A 24 24.72 -10.90 -24.34
CA PHE A 24 23.51 -11.61 -23.93
C PHE A 24 23.52 -12.02 -22.46
N THR A 25 24.68 -12.47 -21.94
CA THR A 25 24.86 -12.76 -20.51
C THR A 25 24.79 -11.51 -19.65
N ALA A 26 25.28 -10.37 -20.12
CA ALA A 26 25.17 -9.08 -19.42
C ALA A 26 23.70 -8.59 -19.31
N ILE A 27 22.88 -8.83 -20.34
CA ILE A 27 21.45 -8.48 -20.32
C ILE A 27 20.68 -9.37 -19.31
N ILE A 28 20.99 -10.67 -19.25
CA ILE A 28 20.36 -11.58 -18.27
C ILE A 28 20.77 -11.21 -16.84
N PHE A 29 22.03 -10.81 -16.62
CA PHE A 29 22.48 -10.34 -15.29
C PHE A 29 21.82 -9.02 -14.88
N ALA A 30 21.61 -8.10 -15.83
CA ALA A 30 20.92 -6.83 -15.54
C ALA A 30 19.47 -7.06 -15.10
N GLN A 31 18.76 -8.01 -15.67
CA GLN A 31 17.36 -8.32 -15.28
C GLN A 31 17.26 -8.88 -13.86
N ASN A 32 18.28 -9.58 -13.35
CA ASN A 32 18.31 -10.06 -11.96
C ASN A 32 18.59 -8.95 -10.94
N ILE A 33 19.22 -7.84 -11.32
CA ILE A 33 19.49 -6.70 -10.44
C ILE A 33 18.23 -5.84 -10.26
N TYR A 34 17.40 -5.70 -11.30
CA TYR A 34 16.14 -4.95 -11.22
C TYR A 34 15.06 -5.64 -10.38
N GLY A 35 15.15 -6.94 -10.14
CA GLY A 35 14.23 -7.71 -9.28
C GLY A 35 14.48 -7.55 -7.77
N GLN A 36 15.54 -6.85 -7.35
CA GLN A 36 15.91 -6.67 -5.93
C GLN A 36 15.84 -5.22 -5.46
N LEU A 37 15.05 -4.36 -6.11
CA LEU A 37 14.70 -3.08 -5.49
C LEU A 37 14.01 -3.38 -4.16
N PRO A 38 14.40 -2.74 -3.06
CA PRO A 38 13.73 -2.94 -1.77
C PRO A 38 12.26 -2.58 -1.99
N GLU A 39 11.42 -3.61 -1.96
CA GLU A 39 9.97 -3.44 -2.05
C GLU A 39 9.58 -2.40 -1.00
N ASN A 40 9.05 -1.28 -1.46
CA ASN A 40 8.68 -0.19 -0.59
C ASN A 40 7.70 -0.73 0.46
N ARG A 41 7.92 -0.42 1.74
CA ARG A 41 7.03 -0.85 2.84
C ARG A 41 5.57 -0.57 2.53
N MET A 42 5.29 0.51 1.80
CA MET A 42 3.95 0.87 1.37
C MET A 42 3.37 -0.13 0.36
N GLU A 43 4.16 -0.59 -0.61
CA GLU A 43 3.74 -1.59 -1.60
C GLU A 43 3.42 -2.94 -0.94
N ARG A 44 4.26 -3.37 -0.01
CA ARG A 44 3.99 -4.60 0.79
C ARG A 44 2.69 -4.48 1.56
N PHE A 45 2.48 -3.34 2.20
CA PHE A 45 1.25 -3.07 2.93
C PHE A 45 0.02 -3.12 2.02
N GLN A 46 0.07 -2.47 0.85
CA GLN A 46 -1.02 -2.48 -0.12
C GLN A 46 -1.29 -3.88 -0.67
N THR A 47 -0.25 -4.61 -1.05
CA THR A 47 -0.36 -5.99 -1.53
C THR A 47 -0.98 -6.91 -0.46
N GLN A 48 -0.50 -6.82 0.79
CA GLN A 48 -1.05 -7.58 1.91
C GLN A 48 -2.51 -7.23 2.16
N LYS A 49 -2.87 -5.95 2.10
CA LYS A 49 -4.24 -5.48 2.28
C LYS A 49 -5.17 -6.01 1.20
N ILE A 50 -4.76 -5.91 -0.06
CA ILE A 50 -5.54 -6.42 -1.21
C ILE A 50 -5.79 -7.92 -1.07
N ALA A 51 -4.75 -8.71 -0.81
CA ALA A 51 -4.87 -10.15 -0.63
C ALA A 51 -5.82 -10.49 0.54
N PHE A 52 -5.64 -9.85 1.70
CA PHE A 52 -6.45 -10.08 2.89
C PHE A 52 -7.93 -9.76 2.67
N PHE A 53 -8.23 -8.62 2.05
CA PHE A 53 -9.60 -8.21 1.78
C PHE A 53 -10.28 -9.09 0.74
N THR A 54 -9.58 -9.43 -0.34
CA THR A 54 -10.12 -10.30 -1.40
C THR A 54 -10.50 -11.67 -0.85
N ASP A 55 -9.64 -12.24 0.01
CA ASP A 55 -9.92 -13.50 0.70
C ASP A 55 -11.12 -13.38 1.65
N LYS A 56 -11.09 -12.42 2.57
CA LYS A 56 -12.13 -12.27 3.60
C LYS A 56 -13.51 -11.89 3.07
N LEU A 57 -13.56 -11.08 2.03
CA LEU A 57 -14.81 -10.68 1.38
C LEU A 57 -15.31 -11.71 0.36
N GLU A 58 -14.46 -12.68 -0.01
CA GLU A 58 -14.78 -13.69 -1.03
C GLU A 58 -15.26 -13.01 -2.33
N LEU A 59 -14.52 -11.95 -2.76
CA LEU A 59 -14.89 -11.18 -3.92
C LEU A 59 -14.75 -12.00 -5.20
N THR A 60 -15.80 -12.06 -6.00
CA THR A 60 -15.68 -12.52 -7.40
C THR A 60 -14.87 -11.50 -8.21
N PRO A 61 -14.27 -11.87 -9.35
CA PRO A 61 -13.56 -10.93 -10.21
C PRO A 61 -14.39 -9.69 -10.59
N ALA A 62 -15.67 -9.88 -10.92
CA ALA A 62 -16.58 -8.79 -11.26
C ALA A 62 -16.92 -7.86 -10.09
N GLU A 63 -16.99 -8.39 -8.87
CA GLU A 63 -17.16 -7.58 -7.66
C GLU A 63 -15.87 -6.82 -7.32
N ALA A 64 -14.71 -7.48 -7.44
CA ALA A 64 -13.40 -6.88 -7.16
C ALA A 64 -13.11 -5.69 -8.09
N GLU A 65 -13.44 -5.82 -9.39
CA GLU A 65 -13.30 -4.75 -10.38
C GLU A 65 -14.07 -3.48 -9.99
N LYS A 66 -15.26 -3.61 -9.42
CA LYS A 66 -16.09 -2.49 -8.97
C LYS A 66 -15.71 -2.00 -7.57
N PHE A 67 -15.34 -2.90 -6.69
CA PHE A 67 -15.05 -2.60 -5.29
C PHE A 67 -13.77 -1.78 -5.11
N TRP A 68 -12.65 -2.21 -5.71
CA TRP A 68 -11.35 -1.62 -5.45
C TRP A 68 -11.25 -0.13 -5.81
N PRO A 69 -11.77 0.36 -6.95
CA PRO A 69 -11.77 1.79 -7.23
C PRO A 69 -12.50 2.61 -6.18
N VAL A 70 -13.68 2.15 -5.73
CA VAL A 70 -14.49 2.83 -4.71
C VAL A 70 -13.79 2.79 -3.34
N TYR A 71 -13.24 1.64 -2.97
CA TYR A 71 -12.54 1.47 -1.70
C TYR A 71 -11.25 2.32 -1.63
N ASN A 72 -10.47 2.36 -2.70
CA ASN A 72 -9.24 3.14 -2.75
C ASN A 72 -9.51 4.65 -2.73
N ASP A 73 -10.57 5.13 -3.39
CA ASP A 73 -10.99 6.53 -3.32
C ASP A 73 -11.44 6.89 -1.90
N TYR A 74 -12.22 6.03 -1.25
CA TYR A 74 -12.59 6.20 0.16
C TYR A 74 -11.37 6.33 1.07
N THR A 75 -10.45 5.37 1.00
CA THR A 75 -9.27 5.36 1.87
C THR A 75 -8.39 6.57 1.66
N SER A 76 -8.17 6.98 0.39
CA SER A 76 -7.39 8.17 0.07
C SER A 76 -7.99 9.46 0.66
N ARG A 77 -9.30 9.63 0.56
CA ARG A 77 -9.99 10.80 1.14
C ARG A 77 -10.01 10.76 2.66
N LYS A 78 -10.25 9.58 3.22
CA LYS A 78 -10.23 9.39 4.66
C LYS A 78 -8.86 9.68 5.26
N ASP A 79 -7.79 9.21 4.62
CA ASP A 79 -6.41 9.44 5.09
C ASP A 79 -6.05 10.93 5.10
N LYS A 80 -6.55 11.72 4.14
CA LYS A 80 -6.38 13.19 4.13
C LYS A 80 -7.07 13.84 5.31
N LEU A 81 -8.35 13.51 5.55
CA LEU A 81 -9.10 14.04 6.69
C LEU A 81 -8.46 13.64 8.03
N ASP A 82 -8.06 12.39 8.17
CA ASP A 82 -7.38 11.90 9.36
C ASP A 82 -6.04 12.64 9.61
N GLU A 83 -5.31 13.01 8.55
CA GLU A 83 -4.07 13.80 8.69
C GLU A 83 -4.35 15.24 9.07
N GLU A 84 -5.38 15.87 8.51
CA GLU A 84 -5.81 17.23 8.92
C GLU A 84 -6.23 17.25 10.40
N ILE A 85 -7.04 16.29 10.83
CA ILE A 85 -7.44 16.11 12.23
C ILE A 85 -6.21 15.95 13.13
N ARG A 86 -5.29 15.05 12.77
CA ARG A 86 -4.04 14.85 13.54
C ARG A 86 -3.18 16.11 13.58
N SER A 87 -3.17 16.89 12.50
CA SER A 87 -2.42 18.14 12.43
C SER A 87 -2.93 19.16 13.44
N ILE A 88 -4.25 19.37 13.50
CA ILE A 88 -4.88 20.26 14.48
C ILE A 88 -4.56 19.80 15.90
N MET A 89 -4.75 18.52 16.18
CA MET A 89 -4.49 17.97 17.52
C MET A 89 -3.03 18.15 17.93
N ARG A 90 -2.07 17.90 17.01
CA ARG A 90 -0.63 18.11 17.27
C ARG A 90 -0.29 19.59 17.47
N PHE A 91 -0.93 20.46 16.70
CA PHE A 91 -0.70 21.91 16.82
C PHE A 91 -1.16 22.42 18.18
N VAL A 92 -2.39 22.12 18.59
CA VAL A 92 -2.93 22.52 19.89
C VAL A 92 -2.13 21.90 21.03
N ALA A 93 -1.80 20.61 20.97
CA ALA A 93 -1.02 19.94 22.01
C ALA A 93 0.38 20.54 22.23
N ARG A 94 0.95 21.21 21.23
CA ARG A 94 2.30 21.84 21.35
C ARG A 94 2.24 23.32 21.72
N ASN A 95 1.12 23.99 21.49
CA ASN A 95 1.03 25.44 21.56
C ASN A 95 -0.03 25.94 22.56
N SER A 96 -0.81 25.05 23.19
CA SER A 96 -1.93 25.42 24.07
C SER A 96 -1.58 26.48 25.12
N ASP A 97 -0.37 26.40 25.71
CA ASP A 97 0.06 27.34 26.75
C ASP A 97 0.27 28.78 26.26
N ASN A 98 0.41 28.95 24.93
CA ASN A 98 0.62 30.24 24.27
C ASN A 98 -0.58 30.66 23.40
N MET A 99 -1.66 29.90 23.38
CA MET A 99 -2.84 30.18 22.59
C MET A 99 -3.88 30.95 23.42
N SER A 100 -4.56 31.89 22.77
CA SER A 100 -5.73 32.54 23.36
C SER A 100 -6.94 31.60 23.34
N ASP A 101 -7.92 31.85 24.22
CA ASP A 101 -9.19 31.10 24.26
C ASP A 101 -9.91 31.10 22.90
N LYS A 102 -9.78 32.21 22.14
CA LYS A 102 -10.34 32.32 20.79
C LYS A 102 -9.69 31.34 19.82
N GLU A 103 -8.36 31.26 19.80
CA GLU A 103 -7.61 30.35 18.93
C GLU A 103 -7.87 28.88 19.29
N ILE A 104 -7.98 28.54 20.57
CA ILE A 104 -8.36 27.22 21.06
C ILE A 104 -9.76 26.87 20.58
N LYS A 105 -10.71 27.81 20.71
CA LYS A 105 -12.09 27.61 20.25
C LYS A 105 -12.15 27.39 18.74
N GLU A 106 -11.49 28.22 17.94
CA GLU A 106 -11.44 28.07 16.46
C GLU A 106 -10.84 26.72 16.05
N SER A 107 -9.77 26.29 16.72
CA SER A 107 -9.15 24.97 16.50
C SER A 107 -10.12 23.82 16.83
N THR A 108 -10.88 23.96 17.93
CA THR A 108 -11.89 22.99 18.36
C THR A 108 -13.05 22.91 17.36
N ASP A 109 -13.57 24.07 16.94
CA ASP A 109 -14.66 24.14 15.95
C ASP A 109 -14.22 23.50 14.61
N ASN A 110 -12.98 23.74 14.19
CA ASN A 110 -12.42 23.12 12.97
C ASN A 110 -12.23 21.59 13.12
N TYR A 111 -11.78 21.13 14.29
CA TYR A 111 -11.69 19.70 14.60
C TYR A 111 -13.07 19.03 14.49
N ILE A 112 -14.12 19.62 15.07
CA ILE A 112 -15.49 19.09 15.01
C ILE A 112 -16.00 19.05 13.57
N ARG A 113 -15.78 20.12 12.78
CA ARG A 113 -16.13 20.18 11.35
C ARG A 113 -15.51 19.04 10.55
N LEU A 114 -14.23 18.77 10.76
CA LEU A 114 -13.52 17.67 10.08
C LEU A 114 -14.04 16.29 10.52
N GLN A 115 -14.43 16.10 11.77
CA GLN A 115 -15.05 14.87 12.25
C GLN A 115 -16.41 14.63 11.57
N GLU A 116 -17.23 15.68 11.44
CA GLU A 116 -18.51 15.59 10.71
C GLU A 116 -18.29 15.27 9.23
N GLU A 117 -17.27 15.85 8.58
CA GLU A 117 -16.91 15.58 7.21
C GLU A 117 -16.45 14.13 7.03
N SER A 118 -15.64 13.61 7.95
CA SER A 118 -15.22 12.21 7.97
C SER A 118 -16.41 11.26 8.12
N HIS A 119 -17.38 11.61 8.98
CA HIS A 119 -18.58 10.80 9.13
C HIS A 119 -19.48 10.83 7.89
N ARG A 120 -19.65 12.00 7.26
CA ARG A 120 -20.37 12.11 5.96
C ARG A 120 -19.70 11.27 4.88
N LEU A 121 -18.38 11.37 4.77
CA LEU A 121 -17.60 10.53 3.84
C LEU A 121 -17.88 9.05 4.06
N PHE A 122 -17.85 8.58 5.30
CA PHE A 122 -18.17 7.19 5.64
C PHE A 122 -19.57 6.77 5.16
N LEU A 123 -20.60 7.59 5.40
CA LEU A 123 -21.98 7.31 4.98
C LEU A 123 -22.12 7.28 3.44
N ASP A 124 -21.49 8.21 2.74
CA ASP A 124 -21.50 8.26 1.28
C ASP A 124 -20.92 6.99 0.66
N TYR A 125 -19.78 6.52 1.20
CA TYR A 125 -19.16 5.29 0.69
C TYR A 125 -19.86 4.02 1.14
N HIS A 126 -20.50 4.01 2.32
CA HIS A 126 -21.41 2.94 2.69
C HIS A 126 -22.52 2.76 1.64
N ASN A 127 -23.16 3.84 1.19
CA ASN A 127 -24.18 3.80 0.15
C ASN A 127 -23.62 3.29 -1.18
N LYS A 128 -22.40 3.70 -1.57
CA LYS A 128 -21.72 3.19 -2.77
C LYS A 128 -21.45 1.67 -2.68
N TYR A 129 -20.99 1.19 -1.51
CA TYR A 129 -20.77 -0.26 -1.31
C TYR A 129 -22.05 -1.07 -1.44
N GLN A 130 -23.18 -0.55 -0.93
CA GLN A 130 -24.49 -1.22 -1.08
C GLN A 130 -24.96 -1.32 -2.54
N GLN A 131 -24.47 -0.45 -3.43
CA GLN A 131 -24.80 -0.50 -4.86
C GLN A 131 -23.98 -1.55 -5.63
N ILE A 132 -22.85 -1.97 -5.11
CA ILE A 132 -21.89 -2.84 -5.81
C ILE A 132 -21.74 -4.23 -5.18
N LEU A 133 -22.10 -4.39 -3.90
CA LEU A 133 -21.94 -5.64 -3.15
C LEU A 133 -23.24 -6.06 -2.44
N PRO A 134 -23.46 -7.35 -2.27
CA PRO A 134 -24.55 -7.86 -1.42
C PRO A 134 -24.40 -7.39 0.03
N PRO A 135 -25.52 -7.20 0.78
CA PRO A 135 -25.50 -6.67 2.16
C PRO A 135 -24.55 -7.41 3.10
N GLY A 136 -24.47 -8.74 3.00
CA GLY A 136 -23.53 -9.54 3.80
C GLY A 136 -22.08 -9.20 3.55
N LYS A 137 -21.67 -8.92 2.29
CA LYS A 137 -20.31 -8.51 1.94
C LYS A 137 -20.03 -7.07 2.38
N VAL A 138 -21.02 -6.19 2.34
CA VAL A 138 -20.88 -4.83 2.87
C VAL A 138 -20.55 -4.86 4.36
N MET A 139 -21.24 -5.69 5.15
CA MET A 139 -20.89 -5.85 6.58
C MET A 139 -19.50 -6.46 6.76
N LYS A 140 -19.12 -7.42 5.93
CA LYS A 140 -17.77 -8.01 5.94
C LYS A 140 -16.67 -6.96 5.70
N ILE A 141 -16.90 -5.86 4.95
CA ILE A 141 -15.91 -4.78 4.79
C ILE A 141 -15.47 -4.24 6.15
N TYR A 142 -16.42 -3.88 7.01
CA TYR A 142 -16.14 -3.28 8.32
C TYR A 142 -15.48 -4.27 9.29
N ILE A 143 -15.90 -5.53 9.24
CA ILE A 143 -15.28 -6.60 10.02
C ILE A 143 -13.83 -6.80 9.58
N THR A 144 -13.59 -6.85 8.27
CA THR A 144 -12.27 -7.06 7.67
C THR A 144 -11.33 -5.89 7.96
N GLU A 145 -11.82 -4.64 7.92
CA GLU A 145 -11.06 -3.46 8.33
C GLU A 145 -10.54 -3.59 9.77
N ASN A 146 -11.40 -3.99 10.69
CA ASN A 146 -11.02 -4.16 12.09
C ASN A 146 -10.03 -5.32 12.28
N GLN A 147 -10.22 -6.44 11.57
CA GLN A 147 -9.30 -7.57 11.60
C GLN A 147 -7.92 -7.19 11.03
N PHE A 148 -7.88 -6.48 9.91
CA PHE A 148 -6.64 -6.05 9.30
C PHE A 148 -5.86 -5.07 10.20
N LYS A 149 -6.55 -4.13 10.86
CA LYS A 149 -5.93 -3.27 11.88
C LYS A 149 -5.30 -4.08 13.02
N ALA A 150 -5.99 -5.12 13.49
CA ALA A 150 -5.45 -5.99 14.54
C ALA A 150 -4.19 -6.75 14.07
N VAL A 151 -4.17 -7.26 12.83
CA VAL A 151 -2.99 -7.91 12.23
C VAL A 151 -1.81 -6.94 12.19
N LEU A 152 -2.01 -5.71 11.72
CA LEU A 152 -0.95 -4.71 11.66
C LEU A 152 -0.40 -4.33 13.04
N LEU A 153 -1.27 -4.16 14.02
CA LEU A 153 -0.85 -3.84 15.39
C LEU A 153 0.00 -4.96 16.00
N ASN A 154 -0.36 -6.22 15.74
CA ASN A 154 0.42 -7.37 16.17
C ASN A 154 1.79 -7.42 15.48
N GLN A 155 1.86 -7.21 14.17
CA GLN A 155 3.12 -7.14 13.42
C GLN A 155 4.05 -6.02 13.95
N ILE A 156 3.49 -4.85 14.27
CA ILE A 156 4.25 -3.74 14.85
C ILE A 156 4.78 -4.11 16.25
N ARG A 157 3.98 -4.83 17.03
CA ARG A 157 4.36 -5.27 18.38
C ARG A 157 5.49 -6.30 18.33
N GLU A 158 5.39 -7.28 17.43
CA GLU A 158 6.38 -8.34 17.25
C GLU A 158 7.71 -7.80 16.73
N ASN A 159 7.66 -6.82 15.83
CA ASN A 159 8.84 -6.16 15.26
C ASN A 159 9.46 -5.09 16.17
N ARG A 160 8.93 -4.86 17.38
CA ARG A 160 9.53 -3.93 18.34
C ARG A 160 10.76 -4.60 18.98
N PRO A 161 11.97 -4.01 18.86
CA PRO A 161 13.13 -4.54 19.54
C PRO A 161 12.85 -4.62 21.04
N ALA A 162 13.20 -5.74 21.66
CA ALA A 162 13.05 -5.93 23.10
C ALA A 162 13.71 -4.75 23.83
N ARG A 163 12.93 -4.01 24.61
CA ARG A 163 13.44 -2.87 25.39
C ARG A 163 14.49 -3.44 26.34
N ALA A 164 15.74 -2.99 26.17
CA ALA A 164 16.80 -3.38 27.07
C ALA A 164 16.37 -3.11 28.54
N PRO A 165 16.61 -4.04 29.48
CA PRO A 165 16.22 -3.85 30.87
C PRO A 165 16.90 -2.59 31.41
N VAL A 166 16.10 -1.65 31.92
CA VAL A 166 16.59 -0.48 32.63
C VAL A 166 17.37 -0.99 33.85
N ARG A 167 18.69 -0.91 33.80
CA ARG A 167 19.52 -1.14 34.99
C ARG A 167 19.16 -0.03 36.00
N ARG A 168 18.55 -0.44 37.09
CA ARG A 168 18.42 0.36 38.32
C ARG A 168 19.74 0.39 39.07
#